data_a13f2d331d8f2fc0af828ebe6a26b26e
#
_entry.id   a13f2d331d8f2fc0af828ebe6a26b26e
#
_cell.length_a   1.000
_cell.length_b   1.000
_cell.length_c   1.000
_cell.angle_alpha   90.00
_cell.angle_beta   90.00
_cell.angle_gamma   90.00
#
_symmetry.space_group_name_H-M   'P 1'
#
loop_
_entity.id
_entity.type
_entity.pdbx_description
1 polymer ?
#
loop_
_entity_poly.entity_id
_entity_poly.type
_entity_poly.pdbx_seq_one_letter_code
_entity_poly.pdbx_strand_id
1 'polypeptide(L)'
;MKKNVIVIMTDDQGYGDLSCMGATDFKTPNLDRLANEGARFKCWYSNSPVCSPSRAALLTGRYPANAGVRAILDGHRKATGLPKETPTLTKILRDRLSYHTAMSGKWHLGLAEGCRPQDHGFEQWFGFLAGCVDFFSHIFYWGMNREGPGINPTHDLWVNNEEVWKNGEYLTEVITEYSIQAIREAKKASKPFFLYVPYNAPHYPMHAPQKYMDRFADLPWDRQVMAAMVSAVDDGIGEIFNELARLDFNEDTITFFTSDNGPSRESRNWLDGTLDPYYGGSSGGFKGHKFSLFEGGVRVPGIVHYPGVVPAGKVVEEPFCSFDMLPTICEWLNLDISDVELSLIHI
;
A
#
# COMPACT_ATOMS: atom_id res chain seq x y z
N MET A 1 8.46 18.46 18.80
CA MET A 1 7.04 18.15 18.39
C MET A 1 6.94 16.67 18.08
N LYS A 2 5.75 16.06 18.21
CA LYS A 2 5.55 14.67 17.79
C LYS A 2 5.58 14.63 16.25
N LYS A 3 6.29 13.66 15.70
CA LYS A 3 6.39 13.50 14.24
C LYS A 3 5.14 12.85 13.66
N ASN A 4 4.73 13.22 12.46
CA ASN A 4 3.70 12.51 11.69
C ASN A 4 4.33 11.29 11.02
N VAL A 5 3.50 10.32 10.66
CA VAL A 5 3.95 9.11 9.97
C VAL A 5 3.03 8.83 8.78
N ILE A 6 3.61 8.64 7.61
CA ILE A 6 2.92 8.19 6.40
C ILE A 6 3.56 6.88 5.94
N VAL A 7 2.73 5.89 5.66
CA VAL A 7 3.13 4.65 5.02
C VAL A 7 2.35 4.52 3.71
N ILE A 8 3.05 4.60 2.59
CA ILE A 8 2.49 4.45 1.25
C ILE A 8 2.87 3.06 0.73
N MET A 9 1.87 2.33 0.27
CA MET A 9 2.06 0.99 -0.29
C MET A 9 1.36 0.87 -1.64
N THR A 10 2.04 0.34 -2.62
CA THR A 10 1.45 -0.08 -3.90
C THR A 10 1.10 -1.57 -3.88
N ASP A 11 0.34 -2.03 -4.86
CA ASP A 11 -0.18 -3.38 -4.98
C ASP A 11 0.35 -4.03 -6.26
N ASP A 12 1.09 -5.14 -6.14
CA ASP A 12 1.71 -5.85 -7.26
C ASP A 12 2.78 -5.04 -8.03
N GLN A 13 3.41 -4.04 -7.43
CA GLN A 13 4.47 -3.28 -8.08
C GLN A 13 5.83 -3.96 -7.92
N GLY A 14 6.48 -4.23 -9.04
CA GLY A 14 7.80 -4.84 -9.04
C GLY A 14 8.92 -3.88 -8.63
N TYR A 15 10.04 -4.46 -8.18
CA TYR A 15 11.25 -3.71 -7.82
C TYR A 15 11.74 -2.79 -8.95
N GLY A 16 11.67 -3.26 -10.20
CA GLY A 16 12.11 -2.53 -11.39
C GLY A 16 11.07 -1.57 -11.99
N ASP A 17 10.01 -1.24 -11.28
CA ASP A 17 8.94 -0.36 -11.77
C ASP A 17 9.02 1.08 -11.24
N LEU A 18 10.19 1.50 -10.77
CA LEU A 18 10.50 2.89 -10.42
C LEU A 18 11.80 3.35 -11.08
N SER A 19 11.85 4.61 -11.53
CA SER A 19 13.07 5.14 -12.13
C SER A 19 14.25 5.19 -11.16
N CYS A 20 14.06 5.48 -9.88
CA CYS A 20 15.10 5.40 -8.85
C CYS A 20 15.57 3.97 -8.55
N MET A 21 14.82 2.95 -8.94
CA MET A 21 15.17 1.53 -8.81
C MET A 21 15.66 0.91 -10.13
N GLY A 22 15.78 1.70 -11.21
CA GLY A 22 16.38 1.28 -12.47
C GLY A 22 15.43 1.14 -13.66
N ALA A 23 14.15 1.51 -13.56
CA ALA A 23 13.30 1.65 -14.72
C ALA A 23 13.84 2.74 -15.66
N THR A 24 14.03 2.42 -16.93
CA THR A 24 14.57 3.35 -17.94
C THR A 24 13.54 3.82 -18.94
N ASP A 25 12.42 3.13 -19.01
CA ASP A 25 11.37 3.28 -20.00
C ASP A 25 10.26 4.27 -19.57
N PHE A 26 10.16 4.57 -18.29
CA PHE A 26 9.31 5.64 -17.78
C PHE A 26 9.90 6.27 -16.51
N LYS A 27 9.33 7.40 -16.08
CA LYS A 27 9.80 8.17 -14.93
C LYS A 27 8.76 8.25 -13.82
N THR A 28 9.25 8.28 -12.58
CA THR A 28 8.46 8.47 -11.36
C THR A 28 9.06 9.64 -10.55
N PRO A 29 8.90 10.89 -11.03
CA PRO A 29 9.67 12.03 -10.53
C PRO A 29 9.42 12.35 -9.06
N ASN A 30 8.23 12.10 -8.51
CA ASN A 30 7.93 12.36 -7.11
C ASN A 30 8.55 11.30 -6.19
N LEU A 31 8.52 10.03 -6.59
CA LEU A 31 9.22 8.95 -5.89
C LEU A 31 10.74 9.07 -6.03
N ASP A 32 11.24 9.53 -7.19
CA ASP A 32 12.66 9.84 -7.37
C ASP A 32 13.10 10.96 -6.43
N ARG A 33 12.28 12.01 -6.27
CA ARG A 33 12.52 13.08 -5.31
C ARG A 33 12.57 12.54 -3.88
N LEU A 34 11.59 11.73 -3.49
CA LEU A 34 11.54 11.11 -2.15
C LEU A 34 12.80 10.27 -1.87
N ALA A 35 13.25 9.49 -2.85
CA ALA A 35 14.49 8.70 -2.74
C ALA A 35 15.76 9.57 -2.65
N ASN A 36 15.77 10.70 -3.35
CA ASN A 36 16.91 11.64 -3.32
C ASN A 36 16.95 12.48 -2.05
N GLU A 37 15.80 12.84 -1.48
CA GLU A 37 15.69 13.57 -0.22
C GLU A 37 15.79 12.65 1.01
N GLY A 38 15.67 11.34 0.83
CA GLY A 38 15.74 10.30 1.84
C GLY A 38 16.73 9.19 1.51
N ALA A 39 16.33 7.95 1.79
CA ALA A 39 17.09 6.74 1.51
C ALA A 39 16.28 5.76 0.65
N ARG A 40 16.95 5.14 -0.34
CA ARG A 40 16.43 4.00 -1.07
C ARG A 40 17.13 2.71 -0.65
N PHE A 41 16.38 1.63 -0.58
CA PHE A 41 16.88 0.31 -0.16
C PHE A 41 17.12 -0.59 -1.38
N LYS A 42 18.31 -1.17 -1.46
CA LYS A 42 18.58 -2.21 -2.46
C LYS A 42 17.91 -3.54 -2.12
N CYS A 43 17.75 -3.81 -0.82
CA CYS A 43 17.28 -5.10 -0.29
C CYS A 43 16.08 -4.90 0.64
N TRP A 44 14.96 -4.42 0.11
CA TRP A 44 13.70 -4.36 0.86
C TRP A 44 12.83 -5.55 0.50
N TYR A 45 12.37 -6.29 1.51
CA TYR A 45 11.58 -7.50 1.34
C TYR A 45 10.18 -7.35 1.92
N SER A 46 9.17 -7.68 1.11
CA SER A 46 7.85 -8.01 1.62
C SER A 46 7.91 -9.33 2.39
N ASN A 47 7.05 -9.49 3.39
CA ASN A 47 7.08 -10.70 4.23
C ASN A 47 6.28 -11.87 3.62
N SER A 48 5.73 -11.68 2.43
CA SER A 48 5.03 -12.69 1.66
C SER A 48 5.01 -12.31 0.18
N PRO A 49 5.00 -13.28 -0.75
CA PRO A 49 4.88 -12.99 -2.18
C PRO A 49 3.42 -12.71 -2.60
N VAL A 50 2.51 -12.40 -1.64
CA VAL A 50 1.09 -12.13 -1.90
C VAL A 50 0.51 -11.14 -0.89
N CYS A 51 -0.57 -10.44 -1.28
CA CYS A 51 -1.13 -9.25 -0.64
C CYS A 51 -1.46 -9.39 0.86
N SER A 52 -2.50 -10.18 1.23
CA SER A 52 -3.03 -10.19 2.61
C SER A 52 -1.98 -10.53 3.66
N PRO A 53 -1.15 -11.59 3.51
CA PRO A 53 -0.11 -11.90 4.48
C PRO A 53 0.93 -10.79 4.60
N SER A 54 1.33 -10.17 3.48
CA SER A 54 2.31 -9.08 3.49
C SER A 54 1.78 -7.84 4.21
N ARG A 55 0.53 -7.46 3.97
CA ARG A 55 -0.14 -6.34 4.64
C ARG A 55 -0.30 -6.58 6.14
N ALA A 56 -0.65 -7.83 6.53
CA ALA A 56 -0.71 -8.20 7.94
C ALA A 56 0.65 -8.05 8.63
N ALA A 57 1.72 -8.54 8.01
CA ALA A 57 3.07 -8.43 8.56
C ALA A 57 3.51 -6.97 8.75
N LEU A 58 3.27 -6.11 7.75
CA LEU A 58 3.61 -4.69 7.81
C LEU A 58 2.91 -3.98 8.98
N LEU A 59 1.61 -4.20 9.16
CA LEU A 59 0.84 -3.51 10.19
C LEU A 59 1.08 -4.06 11.61
N THR A 60 1.52 -5.31 11.74
CA THR A 60 1.63 -5.97 13.06
C THR A 60 3.07 -6.14 13.54
N GLY A 61 4.08 -5.96 12.70
CA GLY A 61 5.46 -6.29 13.02
C GLY A 61 5.66 -7.79 13.27
N ARG A 62 4.81 -8.65 12.68
CA ARG A 62 4.83 -10.11 12.89
C ARG A 62 4.96 -10.86 11.57
N TYR A 63 5.53 -12.06 11.61
CA TYR A 63 5.39 -12.96 10.47
C TYR A 63 3.92 -13.21 10.17
N PRO A 64 3.52 -13.36 8.89
CA PRO A 64 2.13 -13.53 8.50
C PRO A 64 1.39 -14.63 9.26
N ALA A 65 2.05 -15.76 9.49
CA ALA A 65 1.49 -16.88 10.25
C ALA A 65 1.17 -16.52 11.71
N ASN A 66 2.04 -15.72 12.34
CA ASN A 66 1.89 -15.26 13.71
C ASN A 66 0.90 -14.09 13.83
N ALA A 67 0.73 -13.32 12.75
CA ALA A 67 -0.35 -12.33 12.63
C ALA A 67 -1.73 -12.96 12.41
N GLY A 68 -1.80 -14.27 12.11
CA GLY A 68 -3.04 -14.99 11.85
C GLY A 68 -3.51 -14.95 10.40
N VAL A 69 -2.73 -14.37 9.47
CA VAL A 69 -3.08 -14.24 8.04
C VAL A 69 -2.07 -15.02 7.20
N ARG A 70 -2.39 -16.27 6.84
CA ARG A 70 -1.45 -17.21 6.22
C ARG A 70 -1.55 -17.27 4.68
N ALA A 71 -2.65 -16.77 4.12
CA ALA A 71 -2.94 -16.85 2.69
C ALA A 71 -3.72 -15.60 2.24
N ILE A 72 -3.94 -15.46 0.94
CA ILE A 72 -4.83 -14.46 0.37
C ILE A 72 -6.23 -14.70 0.94
N LEU A 73 -6.84 -13.64 1.44
CA LEU A 73 -8.18 -13.69 2.03
C LEU A 73 -9.26 -13.56 0.95
N ASP A 74 -10.40 -14.21 1.19
CA ASP A 74 -11.57 -14.09 0.32
C ASP A 74 -12.16 -12.68 0.33
N GLY A 75 -12.81 -12.30 -0.78
CA GLY A 75 -13.44 -10.98 -0.95
C GLY A 75 -14.95 -10.97 -0.63
N HIS A 76 -15.53 -12.01 -0.03
CA HIS A 76 -16.94 -11.98 0.36
C HIS A 76 -17.15 -11.28 1.72
N ARG A 77 -18.32 -10.68 1.92
CA ARG A 77 -18.61 -9.82 3.09
C ARG A 77 -18.49 -10.50 4.47
N LYS A 78 -18.46 -11.83 4.51
CA LYS A 78 -18.27 -12.61 5.76
C LYS A 78 -16.84 -13.14 5.91
N ALA A 79 -15.94 -12.78 5.02
CA ALA A 79 -14.56 -13.24 5.09
C ALA A 79 -13.88 -12.70 6.35
N THR A 80 -13.45 -13.60 7.21
CA THR A 80 -12.62 -13.26 8.37
C THR A 80 -11.18 -12.98 7.92
N GLY A 81 -10.38 -12.38 8.78
CA GLY A 81 -9.01 -11.98 8.43
C GLY A 81 -8.16 -11.75 9.66
N LEU A 82 -7.50 -10.59 9.70
CA LEU A 82 -6.66 -10.22 10.83
C LEU A 82 -7.47 -10.24 12.13
N PRO A 83 -7.06 -11.03 13.15
CA PRO A 83 -7.79 -11.10 14.41
C PRO A 83 -7.81 -9.74 15.12
N LYS A 84 -8.98 -9.38 15.65
CA LYS A 84 -9.19 -8.08 16.31
C LYS A 84 -8.20 -7.81 17.45
N GLU A 85 -7.78 -8.83 18.16
CA GLU A 85 -6.89 -8.74 19.32
C GLU A 85 -5.43 -8.49 18.92
N THR A 86 -5.07 -8.76 17.65
CA THR A 86 -3.70 -8.59 17.19
C THR A 86 -3.27 -7.12 17.31
N PRO A 87 -2.15 -6.83 18.00
CA PRO A 87 -1.59 -5.50 18.04
C PRO A 87 -1.21 -5.02 16.64
N THR A 88 -1.55 -3.78 16.32
CA THR A 88 -1.17 -3.12 15.08
C THR A 88 -0.47 -1.81 15.38
N LEU A 89 0.41 -1.37 14.48
CA LEU A 89 1.03 -0.05 14.55
C LEU A 89 -0.02 1.05 14.79
N THR A 90 -1.15 0.94 14.10
CA THR A 90 -2.26 1.89 14.21
C THR A 90 -2.81 1.98 15.64
N LYS A 91 -3.13 0.83 16.26
CA LYS A 91 -3.60 0.78 17.66
C LYS A 91 -2.56 1.35 18.62
N ILE A 92 -1.30 0.96 18.44
CA ILE A 92 -0.19 1.41 19.29
C ILE A 92 -0.06 2.94 19.24
N LEU A 93 -0.06 3.54 18.04
CA LEU A 93 0.07 4.99 17.89
C LEU A 93 -1.16 5.74 18.39
N ARG A 94 -2.37 5.24 18.14
CA ARG A 94 -3.61 5.83 18.64
C ARG A 94 -3.65 5.81 20.16
N ASP A 95 -3.47 4.62 20.75
CA ASP A 95 -3.76 4.39 22.17
C ASP A 95 -2.66 4.95 23.09
N ARG A 96 -1.38 4.91 22.67
CA ARG A 96 -0.24 5.35 23.49
C ARG A 96 0.18 6.79 23.21
N LEU A 97 0.01 7.28 21.98
CA LEU A 97 0.49 8.60 21.59
C LEU A 97 -0.61 9.57 21.15
N SER A 98 -1.88 9.13 21.13
CA SER A 98 -3.06 9.93 20.74
C SER A 98 -2.96 10.47 19.30
N TYR A 99 -2.40 9.67 18.39
CA TYR A 99 -2.36 10.01 16.97
C TYR A 99 -3.77 10.03 16.39
N HIS A 100 -4.00 10.94 15.42
CA HIS A 100 -5.09 10.79 14.47
C HIS A 100 -4.70 9.71 13.47
N THR A 101 -5.48 8.62 13.41
CA THR A 101 -5.14 7.45 12.62
C THR A 101 -6.07 7.32 11.43
N ALA A 102 -5.52 7.34 10.21
CA ALA A 102 -6.30 7.30 8.99
C ALA A 102 -5.76 6.29 7.98
N MET A 103 -6.65 5.74 7.15
CA MET A 103 -6.33 4.89 6.00
C MET A 103 -7.08 5.38 4.76
N SER A 104 -6.41 5.36 3.60
CA SER A 104 -7.06 5.58 2.32
C SER A 104 -6.57 4.57 1.28
N GLY A 105 -7.42 3.60 0.89
CA GLY A 105 -7.11 2.60 -0.13
C GLY A 105 -7.53 1.16 0.21
N LYS A 106 -6.75 0.18 -0.24
CA LYS A 106 -7.01 -1.25 -0.12
C LYS A 106 -6.71 -1.80 1.28
N TRP A 107 -7.69 -2.42 1.92
CA TRP A 107 -7.51 -3.11 3.19
C TRP A 107 -6.99 -4.55 3.05
N HIS A 108 -7.77 -5.43 2.50
CA HIS A 108 -7.50 -6.86 2.24
C HIS A 108 -7.05 -7.67 3.48
N LEU A 109 -7.56 -7.31 4.66
CA LEU A 109 -7.28 -8.02 5.91
C LEU A 109 -8.56 -8.50 6.60
N GLY A 110 -9.64 -8.68 5.83
CA GLY A 110 -10.93 -9.21 6.25
C GLY A 110 -12.07 -8.20 6.10
N LEU A 111 -13.25 -8.73 5.73
CA LEU A 111 -14.47 -7.94 5.46
C LEU A 111 -15.50 -8.10 6.59
N ALA A 112 -15.42 -9.19 7.35
CA ALA A 112 -16.31 -9.45 8.46
C ALA A 112 -16.17 -8.39 9.58
N GLU A 113 -17.20 -8.23 10.37
CA GLU A 113 -17.14 -7.47 11.61
C GLU A 113 -16.01 -7.99 12.51
N GLY A 114 -15.26 -7.09 13.13
CA GLY A 114 -14.05 -7.42 13.91
C GLY A 114 -12.76 -7.50 13.10
N CYS A 115 -12.85 -7.46 11.75
CA CYS A 115 -11.67 -7.54 10.86
C CYS A 115 -11.46 -6.27 10.00
N ARG A 116 -12.31 -5.25 10.16
CA ARG A 116 -12.27 -4.03 9.33
C ARG A 116 -11.25 -3.01 9.86
N PRO A 117 -10.88 -1.98 9.08
CA PRO A 117 -9.87 -1.00 9.50
C PRO A 117 -10.14 -0.37 10.88
N GLN A 118 -11.38 0.01 11.20
CA GLN A 118 -11.73 0.58 12.50
C GLN A 118 -11.49 -0.39 13.67
N ASP A 119 -11.63 -1.71 13.46
CA ASP A 119 -11.35 -2.74 14.46
C ASP A 119 -9.85 -2.84 14.78
N HIS A 120 -9.02 -2.34 13.87
CA HIS A 120 -7.56 -2.33 13.92
C HIS A 120 -6.96 -0.96 14.20
N GLY A 121 -7.79 -0.01 14.69
CA GLY A 121 -7.31 1.24 15.25
C GLY A 121 -7.37 2.45 14.32
N PHE A 122 -7.88 2.33 13.09
CA PHE A 122 -8.11 3.49 12.25
C PHE A 122 -9.37 4.24 12.71
N GLU A 123 -9.20 5.52 13.10
CA GLU A 123 -10.31 6.40 13.49
C GLU A 123 -11.12 6.86 12.27
N GLN A 124 -10.43 6.98 11.14
CA GLN A 124 -11.01 7.37 9.85
C GLN A 124 -10.47 6.46 8.75
N TRP A 125 -11.33 6.03 7.83
CA TRP A 125 -10.82 5.32 6.66
C TRP A 125 -11.74 5.50 5.44
N PHE A 126 -11.10 5.47 4.28
CA PHE A 126 -11.71 5.40 2.96
C PHE A 126 -11.10 4.25 2.20
N GLY A 127 -11.87 3.56 1.39
CA GLY A 127 -11.35 2.55 0.48
C GLY A 127 -12.21 1.30 0.40
N PHE A 128 -11.59 0.17 0.09
CA PHE A 128 -12.27 -1.09 -0.10
C PHE A 128 -11.63 -2.22 0.72
N LEU A 129 -12.43 -3.24 1.00
CA LEU A 129 -12.09 -4.31 1.94
C LEU A 129 -11.56 -5.58 1.26
N ALA A 130 -11.98 -5.83 0.02
CA ALA A 130 -11.61 -7.02 -0.76
C ALA A 130 -10.17 -6.93 -1.33
N GLY A 131 -9.77 -7.97 -2.06
CA GLY A 131 -8.42 -8.05 -2.66
C GLY A 131 -8.22 -7.16 -3.88
N CYS A 132 -9.28 -6.84 -4.59
CA CYS A 132 -9.27 -5.94 -5.76
C CYS A 132 -10.68 -5.40 -6.01
N VAL A 133 -10.75 -4.29 -6.71
CA VAL A 133 -11.98 -3.75 -7.28
C VAL A 133 -11.66 -3.10 -8.63
N ASP A 134 -12.64 -2.98 -9.50
CA ASP A 134 -12.51 -2.17 -10.71
C ASP A 134 -12.26 -0.70 -10.36
N PHE A 135 -11.37 -0.05 -11.09
CA PHE A 135 -10.90 1.30 -10.76
C PHE A 135 -11.93 2.42 -10.98
N PHE A 136 -13.02 2.15 -11.71
CA PHE A 136 -14.05 3.15 -12.02
C PHE A 136 -15.43 2.79 -11.49
N SER A 137 -15.77 1.50 -11.46
CA SER A 137 -17.05 1.02 -10.92
C SER A 137 -16.98 0.61 -9.46
N HIS A 138 -15.74 0.40 -8.94
CA HIS A 138 -15.46 -0.03 -7.56
C HIS A 138 -16.12 -1.36 -7.18
N ILE A 139 -16.31 -2.23 -8.18
CA ILE A 139 -16.92 -3.53 -8.02
C ILE A 139 -15.85 -4.61 -7.90
N PHE A 140 -16.02 -5.49 -6.92
CA PHE A 140 -15.24 -6.70 -6.78
C PHE A 140 -15.82 -7.78 -7.71
N TYR A 141 -14.99 -8.26 -8.65
CA TYR A 141 -15.38 -9.27 -9.63
C TYR A 141 -14.67 -10.62 -9.44
N TRP A 142 -13.65 -10.66 -8.61
CA TRP A 142 -12.85 -11.86 -8.40
C TRP A 142 -13.70 -12.98 -7.83
N GLY A 143 -13.69 -14.15 -8.47
CA GLY A 143 -14.50 -15.29 -8.04
C GLY A 143 -15.84 -15.42 -8.74
N MET A 144 -16.15 -14.59 -9.75
CA MET A 144 -17.36 -14.75 -10.57
C MET A 144 -17.53 -16.17 -11.14
N ASN A 145 -16.43 -16.88 -11.38
CA ASN A 145 -16.42 -18.24 -11.93
C ASN A 145 -16.25 -19.32 -10.86
N ARG A 146 -16.29 -18.98 -9.56
CA ARG A 146 -16.26 -19.95 -8.47
C ARG A 146 -17.67 -20.34 -8.08
N GLU A 147 -17.91 -21.63 -7.89
CA GLU A 147 -19.14 -22.11 -7.27
C GLU A 147 -19.16 -21.72 -5.80
N GLY A 148 -20.16 -20.98 -5.36
CA GLY A 148 -20.34 -20.64 -3.96
C GLY A 148 -20.73 -19.17 -3.68
N PRO A 149 -20.91 -18.79 -2.40
CA PRO A 149 -21.22 -17.43 -2.00
C PRO A 149 -20.08 -16.48 -2.39
N GLY A 150 -20.38 -15.37 -3.03
CA GLY A 150 -19.39 -14.39 -3.51
C GLY A 150 -19.17 -14.40 -5.03
N ILE A 151 -19.93 -15.20 -5.75
CA ILE A 151 -19.91 -15.29 -7.21
C ILE A 151 -20.47 -14.02 -7.87
N ASN A 152 -21.33 -13.29 -7.17
CA ASN A 152 -21.96 -12.09 -7.71
C ASN A 152 -21.04 -10.89 -7.59
N PRO A 153 -20.92 -10.06 -8.62
CA PRO A 153 -20.25 -8.76 -8.54
C PRO A 153 -20.78 -7.99 -7.33
N THR A 154 -19.88 -7.52 -6.48
CA THR A 154 -20.23 -6.82 -5.26
C THR A 154 -19.52 -5.49 -5.23
N HIS A 155 -20.27 -4.41 -5.10
CA HIS A 155 -19.67 -3.09 -4.88
C HIS A 155 -18.95 -3.06 -3.54
N ASP A 156 -17.75 -2.48 -3.50
CA ASP A 156 -16.90 -2.48 -2.32
C ASP A 156 -16.10 -1.15 -2.24
N LEU A 157 -16.82 -0.08 -1.87
CA LEU A 157 -16.19 1.20 -1.57
C LEU A 157 -16.86 1.84 -0.37
N TRP A 158 -16.08 2.31 0.59
CA TRP A 158 -16.54 2.71 1.92
C TRP A 158 -15.88 3.97 2.41
N VAL A 159 -16.64 4.76 3.18
CA VAL A 159 -16.12 5.75 4.14
C VAL A 159 -16.50 5.24 5.52
N ASN A 160 -15.52 4.81 6.30
CA ASN A 160 -15.74 4.13 7.57
C ASN A 160 -16.68 2.90 7.37
N ASN A 161 -17.84 2.89 8.01
CA ASN A 161 -18.80 1.79 7.88
C ASN A 161 -19.93 2.05 6.87
N GLU A 162 -19.86 3.16 6.15
CA GLU A 162 -20.88 3.56 5.17
C GLU A 162 -20.38 3.26 3.76
N GLU A 163 -21.17 2.50 3.00
CA GLU A 163 -20.90 2.23 1.59
C GLU A 163 -21.16 3.49 0.76
N VAL A 164 -20.19 3.87 -0.07
CA VAL A 164 -20.26 5.10 -0.88
C VAL A 164 -20.07 4.78 -2.35
N TRP A 165 -20.71 5.56 -3.23
CA TRP A 165 -20.69 5.35 -4.67
C TRP A 165 -19.99 6.51 -5.36
N LYS A 166 -18.92 6.21 -6.09
CA LYS A 166 -18.10 7.17 -6.84
C LYS A 166 -17.87 6.70 -8.28
N ASN A 167 -18.93 6.15 -8.88
CA ASN A 167 -18.87 5.55 -10.21
C ASN A 167 -18.33 6.52 -11.26
N GLY A 168 -17.34 6.09 -12.02
CA GLY A 168 -16.66 6.89 -13.03
C GLY A 168 -15.48 7.70 -12.51
N GLU A 169 -15.31 7.86 -11.19
CA GLU A 169 -14.10 8.46 -10.61
C GLU A 169 -12.98 7.42 -10.55
N TYR A 170 -11.77 7.80 -10.94
CA TYR A 170 -10.61 6.89 -10.94
C TYR A 170 -10.09 6.69 -9.52
N LEU A 171 -10.15 5.46 -9.03
CA LEU A 171 -9.93 5.15 -7.61
C LEU A 171 -8.57 5.61 -7.09
N THR A 172 -7.49 5.55 -7.89
CA THR A 172 -6.16 6.04 -7.49
C THR A 172 -6.19 7.53 -7.12
N GLU A 173 -6.90 8.34 -7.90
CA GLU A 173 -7.05 9.77 -7.63
C GLU A 173 -7.91 10.01 -6.38
N VAL A 174 -9.00 9.27 -6.24
CA VAL A 174 -9.89 9.37 -5.07
C VAL A 174 -9.16 8.95 -3.78
N ILE A 175 -8.31 7.92 -3.81
CA ILE A 175 -7.46 7.55 -2.66
C ILE A 175 -6.55 8.72 -2.27
N THR A 176 -5.97 9.41 -3.24
CA THR A 176 -5.13 10.59 -2.99
C THR A 176 -5.92 11.72 -2.33
N GLU A 177 -7.13 12.02 -2.83
CA GLU A 177 -8.00 13.07 -2.28
C GLU A 177 -8.36 12.81 -0.81
N TYR A 178 -8.76 11.57 -0.47
CA TYR A 178 -9.07 11.20 0.91
C TYR A 178 -7.84 11.18 1.82
N SER A 179 -6.67 10.87 1.28
CA SER A 179 -5.39 10.97 2.00
C SER A 179 -5.10 12.44 2.38
N ILE A 180 -5.27 13.35 1.44
CA ILE A 180 -5.11 14.80 1.66
C ILE A 180 -6.15 15.32 2.67
N GLN A 181 -7.40 14.86 2.57
CA GLN A 181 -8.44 15.22 3.53
C GLN A 181 -8.07 14.78 4.96
N ALA A 182 -7.57 13.56 5.15
CA ALA A 182 -7.14 13.06 6.45
C ALA A 182 -6.02 13.91 7.08
N ILE A 183 -5.04 14.36 6.27
CA ILE A 183 -3.97 15.28 6.71
C ILE A 183 -4.56 16.62 7.17
N ARG A 184 -5.53 17.18 6.43
CA ARG A 184 -6.21 18.43 6.79
C ARG A 184 -7.00 18.31 8.09
N GLU A 185 -7.64 17.17 8.30
CA GLU A 185 -8.40 16.90 9.53
C GLU A 185 -7.48 16.76 10.75
N ALA A 186 -6.35 16.07 10.61
CA ALA A 186 -5.32 16.00 11.64
C ALA A 186 -4.79 17.39 12.03
N LYS A 187 -4.55 18.27 11.03
CA LYS A 187 -4.15 19.67 11.26
C LYS A 187 -5.18 20.42 12.07
N LYS A 188 -6.47 20.31 11.70
CA LYS A 188 -7.58 20.95 12.44
C LYS A 188 -7.68 20.44 13.87
N ALA A 189 -7.46 19.14 14.08
CA ALA A 189 -7.48 18.52 15.41
C ALA A 189 -6.22 18.83 16.22
N SER A 190 -5.20 19.47 15.63
CA SER A 190 -3.89 19.72 16.27
C SER A 190 -3.25 18.44 16.84
N LYS A 191 -3.43 17.32 16.16
CA LYS A 191 -2.88 16.02 16.52
C LYS A 191 -1.77 15.61 15.55
N PRO A 192 -0.74 14.88 15.99
CA PRO A 192 0.10 14.12 15.07
C PRO A 192 -0.75 13.06 14.39
N PHE A 193 -0.38 12.65 13.17
CA PHE A 193 -1.14 11.64 12.45
C PHE A 193 -0.30 10.45 12.00
N PHE A 194 -0.98 9.31 11.91
CA PHE A 194 -0.55 8.14 11.17
C PHE A 194 -1.49 7.95 9.98
N LEU A 195 -0.95 8.02 8.78
CA LEU A 195 -1.70 7.83 7.54
C LEU A 195 -1.14 6.61 6.78
N TYR A 196 -1.96 5.60 6.59
CA TYR A 196 -1.68 4.47 5.73
C TYR A 196 -2.38 4.66 4.38
N VAL A 197 -1.59 4.69 3.29
CA VAL A 197 -2.08 4.90 1.92
C VAL A 197 -1.78 3.66 1.07
N PRO A 198 -2.56 2.59 1.21
CA PRO A 198 -2.42 1.39 0.40
C PRO A 198 -3.17 1.55 -0.93
N TYR A 199 -2.49 2.09 -1.94
CA TYR A 199 -3.02 2.14 -3.29
C TYR A 199 -3.30 0.73 -3.81
N ASN A 200 -4.36 0.58 -4.62
CA ASN A 200 -4.63 -0.66 -5.35
C ASN A 200 -3.90 -0.73 -6.70
N ALA A 201 -3.32 0.36 -7.17
CA ALA A 201 -2.50 0.38 -8.37
C ALA A 201 -1.08 -0.15 -8.06
N PRO A 202 -0.48 -0.88 -9.01
CA PRO A 202 -0.97 -1.27 -10.34
C PRO A 202 -1.57 -2.69 -10.42
N HIS A 203 -2.32 -3.15 -9.44
CA HIS A 203 -3.04 -4.44 -9.46
C HIS A 203 -4.11 -4.47 -10.57
N TYR A 204 -4.44 -5.66 -11.09
CA TYR A 204 -5.57 -5.80 -12.03
C TYR A 204 -6.92 -5.42 -11.39
N PRO A 205 -7.96 -5.07 -12.20
CA PRO A 205 -7.96 -4.94 -13.67
C PRO A 205 -7.06 -3.79 -14.12
N MET A 206 -6.35 -3.98 -15.25
CA MET A 206 -5.37 -3.02 -15.73
C MET A 206 -6.06 -1.84 -16.42
N HIS A 207 -6.40 -0.83 -15.64
CA HIS A 207 -7.11 0.37 -16.11
C HIS A 207 -6.38 1.65 -15.68
N ALA A 208 -6.22 2.56 -16.63
CA ALA A 208 -5.77 3.92 -16.35
C ALA A 208 -6.55 4.93 -17.20
N PRO A 209 -6.82 6.15 -16.70
CA PRO A 209 -7.36 7.23 -17.50
C PRO A 209 -6.50 7.55 -18.73
N GLN A 210 -7.12 7.96 -19.83
CA GLN A 210 -6.43 8.25 -21.08
C GLN A 210 -5.30 9.26 -20.91
N LYS A 211 -5.46 10.27 -20.03
CA LYS A 211 -4.42 11.27 -19.74
C LYS A 211 -3.10 10.68 -19.22
N TYR A 212 -3.14 9.52 -18.57
CA TYR A 212 -1.94 8.79 -18.14
C TYR A 212 -1.45 7.85 -19.23
N MET A 213 -2.34 7.18 -19.96
CA MET A 213 -2.00 6.32 -21.08
C MET A 213 -1.22 7.07 -22.18
N ASP A 214 -1.66 8.30 -22.48
CA ASP A 214 -1.04 9.16 -23.52
C ASP A 214 0.42 9.52 -23.21
N ARG A 215 0.82 9.51 -21.93
CA ARG A 215 2.21 9.78 -21.52
C ARG A 215 3.20 8.70 -22.02
N PHE A 216 2.68 7.49 -22.32
CA PHE A 216 3.49 6.30 -22.59
C PHE A 216 3.05 5.58 -23.86
N ALA A 217 2.54 6.31 -24.86
CA ALA A 217 1.98 5.77 -26.09
C ALA A 217 2.98 4.93 -26.92
N ASP A 218 4.27 5.16 -26.73
CA ASP A 218 5.34 4.44 -27.45
C ASP A 218 5.68 3.07 -26.82
N LEU A 219 5.13 2.76 -25.63
CA LEU A 219 5.37 1.48 -24.96
C LEU A 219 4.40 0.40 -25.44
N PRO A 220 4.80 -0.89 -25.42
CA PRO A 220 3.86 -1.99 -25.60
C PRO A 220 2.72 -1.91 -24.59
N TRP A 221 1.50 -2.32 -24.97
CA TRP A 221 0.29 -2.06 -24.19
C TRP A 221 0.37 -2.47 -22.71
N ASP A 222 0.90 -3.67 -22.42
CA ASP A 222 1.04 -4.13 -21.02
C ASP A 222 1.93 -3.18 -20.21
N ARG A 223 3.03 -2.73 -20.80
CA ARG A 223 3.95 -1.80 -20.14
C ARG A 223 3.41 -0.39 -20.11
N GLN A 224 2.69 0.01 -21.15
CA GLN A 224 2.02 1.31 -21.22
C GLN A 224 1.00 1.48 -20.07
N VAL A 225 0.10 0.52 -19.90
CA VAL A 225 -0.91 0.61 -18.84
C VAL A 225 -0.28 0.52 -17.45
N MET A 226 0.76 -0.30 -17.28
CA MET A 226 1.53 -0.36 -16.04
C MET A 226 2.16 0.99 -15.69
N ALA A 227 2.89 1.59 -16.64
CA ALA A 227 3.51 2.90 -16.47
C ALA A 227 2.46 3.99 -16.19
N ALA A 228 1.31 3.94 -16.86
CA ALA A 228 0.20 4.86 -16.65
C ALA A 228 -0.38 4.77 -15.23
N MET A 229 -0.61 3.55 -14.72
CA MET A 229 -1.11 3.34 -13.37
C MET A 229 -0.10 3.78 -12.31
N VAL A 230 1.18 3.45 -12.47
CA VAL A 230 2.26 3.89 -11.56
C VAL A 230 2.45 5.40 -11.62
N SER A 231 2.32 6.02 -12.81
CA SER A 231 2.38 7.48 -12.96
C SER A 231 1.23 8.18 -12.22
N ALA A 232 0.03 7.59 -12.19
CA ALA A 232 -1.07 8.13 -11.41
C ALA A 232 -0.80 8.09 -9.90
N VAL A 233 -0.16 7.02 -9.42
CA VAL A 233 0.28 6.92 -8.01
C VAL A 233 1.37 7.96 -7.73
N ASP A 234 2.35 8.10 -8.61
CA ASP A 234 3.44 9.07 -8.45
C ASP A 234 2.94 10.51 -8.40
N ASP A 235 2.00 10.87 -9.30
CA ASP A 235 1.34 12.19 -9.26
C ASP A 235 0.60 12.40 -7.92
N GLY A 236 -0.16 11.40 -7.46
CA GLY A 236 -0.87 11.45 -6.18
C GLY A 236 0.06 11.61 -4.98
N ILE A 237 1.21 10.95 -4.99
CA ILE A 237 2.26 11.14 -3.98
C ILE A 237 2.77 12.59 -4.01
N GLY A 238 2.96 13.15 -5.21
CA GLY A 238 3.33 14.56 -5.37
C GLY A 238 2.31 15.51 -4.77
N GLU A 239 1.01 15.24 -4.96
CA GLU A 239 -0.07 16.04 -4.37
C GLU A 239 -0.09 15.95 -2.84
N ILE A 240 0.11 14.74 -2.26
CA ILE A 240 0.22 14.54 -0.81
C ILE A 240 1.39 15.37 -0.24
N PHE A 241 2.57 15.32 -0.88
CA PHE A 241 3.73 16.11 -0.42
C PHE A 241 3.53 17.61 -0.57
N ASN A 242 2.86 18.06 -1.63
CA ASN A 242 2.51 19.47 -1.79
C ASN A 242 1.57 19.94 -0.66
N GLU A 243 0.63 19.09 -0.24
CA GLU A 243 -0.26 19.41 0.87
C GLU A 243 0.49 19.44 2.22
N LEU A 244 1.43 18.51 2.45
CA LEU A 244 2.30 18.56 3.64
C LEU A 244 3.10 19.85 3.69
N ALA A 245 3.66 20.29 2.55
CA ALA A 245 4.38 21.57 2.45
C ALA A 245 3.47 22.74 2.77
N ARG A 246 2.27 22.77 2.19
CA ARG A 246 1.27 23.84 2.43
C ARG A 246 0.85 23.96 3.90
N LEU A 247 0.92 22.87 4.63
CA LEU A 247 0.54 22.80 6.05
C LEU A 247 1.72 22.87 7.02
N ASP A 248 2.94 23.11 6.51
CA ASP A 248 4.18 23.13 7.29
C ASP A 248 4.45 21.82 8.05
N PHE A 249 4.17 20.68 7.40
CA PHE A 249 4.39 19.34 7.95
C PHE A 249 5.62 18.62 7.39
N ASN A 250 6.29 19.13 6.35
CA ASN A 250 7.37 18.43 5.65
C ASN A 250 8.48 17.96 6.60
N GLU A 251 9.01 18.86 7.44
CA GLU A 251 10.12 18.58 8.36
C GLU A 251 9.71 17.68 9.54
N ASP A 252 8.40 17.52 9.74
CA ASP A 252 7.85 16.77 10.85
C ASP A 252 7.15 15.47 10.41
N THR A 253 7.39 15.00 9.18
CA THR A 253 6.75 13.79 8.65
C THR A 253 7.78 12.73 8.27
N ILE A 254 7.60 11.54 8.85
CA ILE A 254 8.31 10.31 8.48
C ILE A 254 7.51 9.63 7.38
N THR A 255 8.14 9.33 6.25
CA THR A 255 7.47 8.67 5.13
C THR A 255 8.17 7.39 4.74
N PHE A 256 7.38 6.31 4.62
CA PHE A 256 7.80 5.04 4.04
C PHE A 256 7.03 4.80 2.74
N PHE A 257 7.73 4.31 1.72
CA PHE A 257 7.13 3.82 0.49
C PHE A 257 7.60 2.40 0.20
N THR A 258 6.67 1.49 -0.15
CA THR A 258 6.97 0.12 -0.56
C THR A 258 5.86 -0.48 -1.41
N SER A 259 6.02 -1.72 -1.87
CA SER A 259 4.97 -2.56 -2.46
C SER A 259 4.67 -3.76 -1.56
N ASP A 260 3.50 -4.36 -1.69
CA ASP A 260 3.11 -5.53 -0.88
C ASP A 260 3.72 -6.83 -1.38
N ASN A 261 4.02 -6.96 -2.65
CA ASN A 261 4.74 -8.09 -3.26
C ASN A 261 5.29 -7.69 -4.64
N GLY A 262 6.04 -8.59 -5.26
CA GLY A 262 6.55 -8.39 -6.61
C GLY A 262 5.46 -8.36 -7.69
N PRO A 263 5.82 -8.10 -8.98
CA PRO A 263 4.88 -7.87 -10.06
C PRO A 263 4.03 -9.10 -10.36
N SER A 264 2.77 -8.88 -10.68
CA SER A 264 1.85 -9.94 -11.08
C SER A 264 2.06 -10.39 -12.53
N ARG A 265 1.72 -11.66 -12.78
CA ARG A 265 1.55 -12.25 -14.11
C ARG A 265 0.17 -12.90 -14.25
N GLU A 266 -0.80 -12.43 -13.47
CA GLU A 266 -2.19 -12.86 -13.57
C GLU A 266 -2.85 -12.27 -14.82
N SER A 267 -4.11 -12.60 -15.06
CA SER A 267 -4.86 -12.01 -16.17
C SER A 267 -4.93 -10.48 -16.03
N ARG A 268 -4.82 -9.76 -17.16
CA ARG A 268 -4.92 -8.30 -17.18
C ARG A 268 -6.30 -7.79 -16.81
N ASN A 269 -7.32 -8.58 -17.09
CA ASN A 269 -8.70 -8.23 -16.80
C ASN A 269 -9.57 -9.48 -16.63
N TRP A 270 -10.06 -9.72 -15.42
CA TRP A 270 -10.97 -10.84 -15.14
C TRP A 270 -12.41 -10.58 -15.57
N LEU A 271 -12.75 -9.33 -15.94
CA LEU A 271 -14.13 -8.91 -16.25
C LEU A 271 -14.64 -9.51 -17.57
N ASP A 272 -13.76 -9.73 -18.54
CA ASP A 272 -14.09 -10.27 -19.86
C ASP A 272 -13.98 -11.80 -19.92
N GLY A 273 -13.58 -12.44 -18.83
CA GLY A 273 -13.40 -13.89 -18.76
C GLY A 273 -12.18 -14.42 -19.50
N THR A 274 -11.30 -13.55 -20.03
CA THR A 274 -10.07 -13.98 -20.69
C THR A 274 -9.01 -14.38 -19.66
N LEU A 275 -8.20 -15.36 -20.03
CA LEU A 275 -7.01 -15.78 -19.25
C LEU A 275 -5.73 -15.22 -19.89
N ASP A 276 -5.82 -14.08 -20.53
CA ASP A 276 -4.68 -13.43 -21.19
C ASP A 276 -3.69 -12.91 -20.14
N PRO A 277 -2.51 -13.54 -19.99
CA PRO A 277 -1.58 -13.18 -18.95
C PRO A 277 -0.98 -11.79 -19.21
N TYR A 278 -0.72 -11.07 -18.12
CA TYR A 278 -0.18 -9.73 -18.11
C TYR A 278 1.32 -9.75 -17.78
N TYR A 279 2.11 -9.03 -18.54
CA TYR A 279 3.57 -8.98 -18.41
C TYR A 279 4.14 -7.55 -18.26
N GLY A 280 3.32 -6.57 -17.88
CA GLY A 280 3.74 -5.18 -17.80
C GLY A 280 4.65 -4.84 -16.63
N GLY A 281 4.59 -5.58 -15.52
CA GLY A 281 5.41 -5.35 -14.34
C GLY A 281 6.84 -5.89 -14.48
N SER A 282 7.79 -5.26 -13.79
CA SER A 282 9.22 -5.58 -13.82
C SER A 282 9.77 -5.88 -12.43
N SER A 283 10.35 -7.08 -12.25
CA SER A 283 11.11 -7.43 -11.04
C SER A 283 12.52 -6.82 -10.99
N GLY A 284 12.91 -6.00 -11.98
CA GLY A 284 14.29 -5.48 -12.05
C GLY A 284 15.34 -6.53 -12.42
N GLY A 285 14.92 -7.58 -13.15
CA GLY A 285 15.80 -8.69 -13.56
C GLY A 285 15.91 -9.83 -12.53
N PHE A 286 15.26 -9.70 -11.37
CA PHE A 286 15.21 -10.77 -10.38
C PHE A 286 14.30 -11.91 -10.83
N LYS A 287 14.71 -13.15 -10.50
CA LYS A 287 13.92 -14.35 -10.79
C LYS A 287 12.62 -14.35 -9.99
N GLY A 288 11.51 -14.72 -10.64
CA GLY A 288 10.20 -14.87 -9.99
C GLY A 288 9.32 -13.62 -10.13
N HIS A 289 8.14 -13.71 -9.57
CA HIS A 289 7.08 -12.72 -9.59
C HIS A 289 6.10 -13.02 -8.44
N LYS A 290 5.01 -12.29 -8.27
CA LYS A 290 3.91 -12.61 -7.33
C LYS A 290 3.67 -14.13 -7.26
N PHE A 291 3.38 -14.67 -6.10
CA PHE A 291 3.30 -16.10 -5.73
C PHE A 291 4.65 -16.85 -5.64
N SER A 292 5.76 -16.24 -6.02
CA SER A 292 7.08 -16.86 -5.99
C SER A 292 7.87 -16.42 -4.77
N LEU A 293 8.54 -17.37 -4.09
CA LEU A 293 9.47 -17.07 -3.00
C LEU A 293 10.88 -16.66 -3.48
N PHE A 294 11.09 -16.58 -4.80
CA PHE A 294 12.32 -15.98 -5.34
C PHE A 294 12.31 -14.47 -5.18
N GLU A 295 13.49 -13.85 -5.33
CA GLU A 295 13.69 -12.41 -5.20
C GLU A 295 12.63 -11.57 -5.91
N GLY A 296 12.27 -11.92 -7.15
CA GLY A 296 11.26 -11.18 -7.92
C GLY A 296 9.85 -11.22 -7.36
N GLY A 297 9.54 -12.13 -6.43
CA GLY A 297 8.24 -12.20 -5.76
C GLY A 297 8.20 -11.45 -4.44
N VAL A 298 9.35 -11.31 -3.75
CA VAL A 298 9.41 -10.76 -2.39
C VAL A 298 10.30 -9.53 -2.26
N ARG A 299 11.24 -9.30 -3.18
CA ARG A 299 12.05 -8.07 -3.21
C ARG A 299 11.26 -6.98 -3.91
N VAL A 300 10.97 -5.92 -3.18
CA VAL A 300 10.09 -4.82 -3.59
C VAL A 300 10.81 -3.48 -3.44
N PRO A 301 10.34 -2.40 -4.09
CA PRO A 301 10.92 -1.09 -3.85
C PRO A 301 10.73 -0.68 -2.39
N GLY A 302 11.74 -0.02 -1.82
CA GLY A 302 11.70 0.53 -0.48
C GLY A 302 12.37 1.89 -0.44
N ILE A 303 11.64 2.91 0.03
CA ILE A 303 12.14 4.28 0.20
C ILE A 303 11.71 4.77 1.58
N VAL A 304 12.63 5.44 2.27
CA VAL A 304 12.36 6.05 3.57
C VAL A 304 12.84 7.51 3.56
N HIS A 305 11.97 8.40 3.97
CA HIS A 305 12.28 9.81 4.13
C HIS A 305 11.96 10.24 5.57
N TYR A 306 12.97 10.73 6.27
CA TYR A 306 12.85 11.30 7.59
C TYR A 306 13.82 12.48 7.72
N PRO A 307 13.35 13.72 7.51
CA PRO A 307 14.19 14.92 7.55
C PRO A 307 14.99 15.02 8.86
N GLY A 308 16.28 15.32 8.72
CA GLY A 308 17.19 15.48 9.85
C GLY A 308 17.67 14.17 10.51
N VAL A 309 17.12 13.01 10.14
CA VAL A 309 17.51 11.69 10.68
C VAL A 309 18.07 10.77 9.61
N VAL A 310 17.36 10.62 8.51
CA VAL A 310 17.80 9.82 7.36
C VAL A 310 18.56 10.74 6.39
N PRO A 311 19.85 10.46 6.10
CA PRO A 311 20.62 11.29 5.16
C PRO A 311 20.04 11.24 3.75
N ALA A 312 19.94 12.41 3.11
CA ALA A 312 19.48 12.54 1.74
C ALA A 312 20.39 11.78 0.76
N GLY A 313 19.77 11.10 -0.22
CA GLY A 313 20.45 10.33 -1.26
C GLY A 313 21.13 9.04 -0.76
N LYS A 314 20.88 8.62 0.48
CA LYS A 314 21.46 7.39 1.00
C LYS A 314 20.97 6.16 0.24
N VAL A 315 21.89 5.26 -0.07
CA VAL A 315 21.59 3.92 -0.57
C VAL A 315 21.88 2.94 0.54
N VAL A 316 20.84 2.20 0.97
CA VAL A 316 20.95 1.18 2.00
C VAL A 316 21.09 -0.18 1.32
N GLU A 317 22.15 -0.91 1.67
CA GLU A 317 22.46 -2.23 1.12
C GLU A 317 22.01 -3.36 2.05
N GLU A 318 21.88 -3.04 3.34
CA GLU A 318 21.42 -3.97 4.37
C GLU A 318 19.98 -4.40 4.10
N PRO A 319 19.65 -5.70 4.33
CA PRO A 319 18.29 -6.19 4.23
C PRO A 319 17.34 -5.51 5.21
N PHE A 320 16.15 -5.19 4.74
CA PHE A 320 15.06 -4.67 5.53
C PHE A 320 13.75 -5.38 5.13
N CYS A 321 12.96 -5.79 6.09
CA CYS A 321 11.69 -6.43 5.87
C CYS A 321 10.52 -5.50 6.26
N SER A 322 9.38 -5.63 5.59
CA SER A 322 8.24 -4.75 5.85
C SER A 322 7.74 -4.80 7.31
N PHE A 323 7.90 -5.92 8.02
CA PHE A 323 7.54 -5.99 9.45
C PHE A 323 8.49 -5.18 10.35
N ASP A 324 9.72 -4.85 9.90
CA ASP A 324 10.66 -4.01 10.65
C ASP A 324 10.20 -2.55 10.76
N MET A 325 9.23 -2.14 9.94
CA MET A 325 8.69 -0.78 9.98
C MET A 325 8.06 -0.44 11.33
N LEU A 326 7.31 -1.36 11.93
CA LEU A 326 6.65 -1.12 13.21
C LEU A 326 7.66 -0.80 14.33
N PRO A 327 8.66 -1.64 14.63
CA PRO A 327 9.65 -1.31 15.66
C PRO A 327 10.49 -0.07 15.30
N THR A 328 10.85 0.12 14.03
CA THR A 328 11.60 1.31 13.58
C THR A 328 10.83 2.61 13.83
N ILE A 329 9.54 2.64 13.47
CA ILE A 329 8.68 3.82 13.72
C ILE A 329 8.56 4.07 15.23
N CYS A 330 8.32 3.03 16.03
CA CYS A 330 8.21 3.16 17.48
C CYS A 330 9.52 3.69 18.11
N GLU A 331 10.68 3.19 17.69
CA GLU A 331 11.97 3.67 18.12
C GLU A 331 12.18 5.15 17.79
N TRP A 332 11.90 5.55 16.53
CA TRP A 332 12.04 6.96 16.12
C TRP A 332 11.07 7.90 16.84
N LEU A 333 9.96 7.39 17.30
CA LEU A 333 8.99 8.13 18.13
C LEU A 333 9.30 8.06 19.65
N ASN A 334 10.40 7.41 20.06
CA ASN A 334 10.77 7.13 21.44
C ASN A 334 9.65 6.43 22.22
N LEU A 335 8.96 5.48 21.58
CA LEU A 335 7.87 4.71 22.16
C LEU A 335 8.36 3.32 22.57
N ASP A 336 8.29 3.03 23.85
CA ASP A 336 8.54 1.68 24.37
C ASP A 336 7.40 0.72 23.95
N ILE A 337 7.81 -0.38 23.34
CA ILE A 337 6.95 -1.49 22.91
C ILE A 337 7.42 -2.84 23.43
N SER A 338 8.22 -2.86 24.49
CA SER A 338 8.76 -4.09 25.10
C SER A 338 7.68 -5.08 25.57
N ASP A 339 6.46 -4.58 25.82
CA ASP A 339 5.27 -5.36 26.16
C ASP A 339 4.47 -5.83 24.94
N VAL A 340 4.83 -5.41 23.73
CA VAL A 340 4.19 -5.83 22.50
C VAL A 340 4.88 -7.09 21.98
N GLU A 341 4.14 -8.18 21.91
CA GLU A 341 4.65 -9.41 21.32
C GLU A 341 4.82 -9.23 19.81
N LEU A 342 6.06 -9.04 19.37
CA LEU A 342 6.46 -9.05 17.96
C LEU A 342 7.02 -10.44 17.62
N SER A 343 6.89 -10.85 16.35
CA SER A 343 7.53 -12.10 15.89
C SER A 343 9.00 -11.89 15.58
N LEU A 344 9.66 -11.04 16.33
CA LEU A 344 11.07 -10.81 16.16
C LEU A 344 11.81 -12.07 16.68
N ILE A 345 11.99 -13.02 15.78
CA ILE A 345 13.06 -14.00 15.95
C ILE A 345 14.35 -13.24 15.60
N HIS A 346 14.77 -12.39 16.48
CA HIS A 346 16.11 -11.85 16.40
C HIS A 346 17.00 -12.83 17.12
N ILE A 347 17.68 -13.50 16.32
CA ILE A 347 18.86 -14.25 16.66
C ILE A 347 19.95 -13.27 17.10
#